data_27b24b1f37ced51cc1fae9b006626661
#
_entry.id   27b24b1f37ced51cc1fae9b006626661
#
_cell.length_a   1.000
_cell.length_b   1.000
_cell.length_c   1.000
_cell.angle_alpha   90.00
_cell.angle_beta   90.00
_cell.angle_gamma   90.00
#
_symmetry.space_group_name_H-M   'P 1'
#
loop_
_entity.id
_entity.type
_entity.pdbx_description
1 polymer ?
#
loop_
_entity_poly.entity_id
_entity_poly.type
_entity_poly.pdbx_seq_one_letter_code
_entity_poly.pdbx_strand_id
1 'polypeptide(L)'
;MEIIMHILMYRWKAYNYRDIEQTFLLLGHTVDNIEQHLGNYDIDPEFEKIIEHKIQETHYDMVFTVNYFALISNVCQKMGIKYVSWSCDNPLISMYHESIFHPCNYIFTFDKTNYLEFREMGVEHIWYLPLAVDTNRMDMVIANSPEIQKYKGDIAFVGSLYERKSLIFGMTGSPCGASGFFSLR
;
A
#
# COMPACT_ATOMS: atom_id res chain seq x y z
N MET A 1 -29.13 -0.82 2.28
CA MET A 1 -28.76 0.57 1.99
C MET A 1 -27.25 0.57 1.87
N GLU A 2 -26.74 0.72 0.68
CA GLU A 2 -25.29 0.78 0.46
C GLU A 2 -24.79 2.12 0.99
N ILE A 3 -23.73 2.10 1.78
CA ILE A 3 -23.09 3.31 2.30
C ILE A 3 -22.15 3.84 1.23
N ILE A 4 -22.49 4.98 0.62
CA ILE A 4 -21.60 5.68 -0.30
C ILE A 4 -20.66 6.53 0.54
N MET A 5 -19.36 6.40 0.31
CA MET A 5 -18.30 7.13 1.01
C MET A 5 -17.57 8.09 0.07
N HIS A 6 -17.10 9.19 0.61
CA HIS A 6 -16.16 10.10 -0.05
C HIS A 6 -14.76 9.87 0.54
N ILE A 7 -13.84 9.40 -0.28
CA ILE A 7 -12.53 8.88 0.13
C ILE A 7 -11.43 9.83 -0.35
N LEU A 8 -10.57 10.28 0.54
CA LEU A 8 -9.34 10.98 0.18
C LEU A 8 -8.20 9.97 0.08
N MET A 9 -7.68 9.72 -1.13
CA MET A 9 -6.65 8.72 -1.37
C MET A 9 -5.29 9.38 -1.60
N TYR A 10 -4.26 9.00 -0.82
CA TYR A 10 -2.89 9.39 -1.08
C TYR A 10 -2.28 8.47 -2.15
N ARG A 11 -1.96 9.06 -3.28
CA ARG A 11 -1.48 8.37 -4.49
C ARG A 11 0.03 8.46 -4.62
N TRP A 12 0.74 7.71 -3.79
CA TRP A 12 2.15 7.46 -4.04
C TRP A 12 2.33 6.39 -5.14
N LYS A 13 3.56 6.11 -5.60
CA LYS A 13 3.82 5.21 -6.74
C LYS A 13 3.62 3.71 -6.42
N ALA A 14 2.56 3.34 -5.71
CA ALA A 14 2.19 1.95 -5.51
C ALA A 14 1.65 1.32 -6.80
N TYR A 15 1.97 0.06 -7.05
CA TYR A 15 1.56 -0.62 -8.30
C TYR A 15 0.05 -0.89 -8.38
N ASN A 16 -0.60 -1.09 -7.24
CA ASN A 16 -1.99 -1.50 -7.13
C ASN A 16 -2.99 -0.35 -6.89
N TYR A 17 -2.53 0.91 -6.83
CA TYR A 17 -3.41 2.02 -6.51
C TYR A 17 -4.57 2.18 -7.49
N ARG A 18 -4.33 1.92 -8.80
CA ARG A 18 -5.36 2.01 -9.85
C ARG A 18 -6.46 0.98 -9.66
N ASP A 19 -6.09 -0.25 -9.33
CA ASP A 19 -7.03 -1.35 -9.13
C ASP A 19 -7.93 -1.06 -7.91
N ILE A 20 -7.35 -0.49 -6.85
CA ILE A 20 -8.08 -0.10 -5.64
C ILE A 20 -9.01 1.08 -5.91
N GLU A 21 -8.53 2.15 -6.55
CA GLU A 21 -9.33 3.31 -6.93
C GLU A 21 -10.52 2.91 -7.82
N GLN A 22 -10.27 2.12 -8.86
CA GLN A 22 -11.32 1.59 -9.73
C GLN A 22 -12.36 0.76 -8.96
N THR A 23 -11.90 -0.04 -8.00
CA THR A 23 -12.80 -0.85 -7.17
C THR A 23 -13.68 0.05 -6.29
N PHE A 24 -13.15 1.10 -5.68
CA PHE A 24 -13.95 2.06 -4.93
C PHE A 24 -15.02 2.73 -5.81
N LEU A 25 -14.65 3.16 -7.01
CA LEU A 25 -15.57 3.77 -7.98
C LEU A 25 -16.66 2.78 -8.43
N LEU A 26 -16.31 1.52 -8.70
CA LEU A 26 -17.27 0.46 -9.05
C LEU A 26 -18.25 0.15 -7.93
N LEU A 27 -17.82 0.30 -6.66
CA LEU A 27 -18.67 0.17 -5.49
C LEU A 27 -19.54 1.41 -5.22
N GLY A 28 -19.47 2.43 -6.08
CA GLY A 28 -20.28 3.65 -5.98
C GLY A 28 -19.70 4.73 -5.07
N HIS A 29 -18.48 4.56 -4.57
CA HIS A 29 -17.79 5.56 -3.76
C HIS A 29 -17.24 6.69 -4.64
N THR A 30 -16.95 7.84 -4.05
CA THR A 30 -16.20 8.93 -4.68
C THR A 30 -14.78 8.97 -4.13
N VAL A 31 -13.80 9.26 -4.99
CA VAL A 31 -12.39 9.26 -4.62
C VAL A 31 -11.72 10.54 -5.12
N ASP A 32 -11.15 11.31 -4.18
CA ASP A 32 -10.24 12.41 -4.49
C ASP A 32 -8.81 11.99 -4.19
N ASN A 33 -7.89 12.44 -5.03
CA ASN A 33 -6.48 12.04 -4.93
C ASN A 33 -5.57 13.17 -4.42
N ILE A 34 -4.58 12.80 -3.60
CA ILE A 34 -3.38 13.58 -3.32
C ILE A 34 -2.25 12.96 -4.13
N GLU A 35 -1.77 13.66 -5.15
CA GLU A 35 -0.68 13.21 -6.02
C GLU A 35 0.69 13.80 -5.65
N GLN A 36 0.71 14.77 -4.74
CA GLN A 36 1.93 15.36 -4.26
C GLN A 36 2.73 14.35 -3.45
N HIS A 37 4.01 14.19 -3.78
CA HIS A 37 4.87 13.25 -3.09
C HIS A 37 5.28 13.78 -1.71
N LEU A 38 5.29 12.88 -0.74
CA LEU A 38 5.88 13.08 0.56
C LEU A 38 7.40 13.24 0.39
N GLY A 39 7.93 14.37 0.83
CA GLY A 39 9.37 14.67 0.74
C GLY A 39 10.18 13.97 1.83
N ASN A 40 9.62 13.87 3.04
CA ASN A 40 10.19 13.15 4.16
C ASN A 40 9.10 12.35 4.87
N TYR A 41 9.34 11.06 5.09
CA TYR A 41 8.36 10.14 5.66
C TYR A 41 8.04 10.40 7.14
N ASP A 42 8.96 11.03 7.86
CA ASP A 42 8.82 11.29 9.30
C ASP A 42 8.28 12.71 9.58
N ILE A 43 8.76 13.72 8.83
CA ILE A 43 8.41 15.13 9.03
C ILE A 43 8.30 15.85 7.69
N ASP A 44 7.10 16.26 7.31
CA ASP A 44 6.86 17.08 6.11
C ASP A 44 5.72 18.08 6.36
N PRO A 45 6.03 19.26 6.95
CA PRO A 45 5.00 20.24 7.29
C PRO A 45 4.25 20.82 6.08
N GLU A 46 4.83 20.77 4.88
CA GLU A 46 4.14 21.23 3.67
C GLU A 46 3.11 20.20 3.23
N PHE A 47 3.48 18.93 3.26
CA PHE A 47 2.56 17.85 2.94
C PHE A 47 1.43 17.72 3.97
N GLU A 48 1.73 17.89 5.27
CA GLU A 48 0.70 17.93 6.33
C GLU A 48 -0.35 19.00 6.06
N LYS A 49 0.08 20.23 5.72
CA LYS A 49 -0.83 21.33 5.38
C LYS A 49 -1.73 21.03 4.19
N ILE A 50 -1.21 20.31 3.20
CA ILE A 50 -2.01 19.93 2.01
C ILE A 50 -3.13 18.96 2.41
N ILE A 51 -2.83 17.96 3.23
CA ILE A 51 -3.85 17.03 3.71
C ILE A 51 -4.86 17.75 4.61
N GLU A 52 -4.38 18.54 5.57
CA GLU A 52 -5.24 19.32 6.47
C GLU A 52 -6.19 20.23 5.69
N HIS A 53 -5.67 20.95 4.70
CA HIS A 53 -6.45 21.84 3.86
C HIS A 53 -7.53 21.09 3.08
N LYS A 54 -7.18 19.96 2.44
CA LYS A 54 -8.18 19.14 1.74
C LYS A 54 -9.27 18.62 2.67
N ILE A 55 -8.93 18.16 3.87
CA ILE A 55 -9.90 17.66 4.85
C ILE A 55 -10.80 18.81 5.37
N GLN A 56 -10.28 20.04 5.46
CA GLN A 56 -11.06 21.20 5.89
C GLN A 56 -12.00 21.71 4.82
N GLU A 57 -11.60 21.69 3.54
CA GLU A 57 -12.40 22.17 2.43
C GLU A 57 -13.51 21.21 2.02
N THR A 58 -13.30 19.93 2.22
CA THR A 58 -14.18 18.87 1.74
C THR A 58 -14.41 17.82 2.83
N HIS A 59 -15.67 17.44 3.01
CA HIS A 59 -16.00 16.35 3.93
C HIS A 59 -15.63 15.00 3.32
N TYR A 60 -14.66 14.31 3.93
CA TYR A 60 -14.30 12.94 3.61
C TYR A 60 -14.69 12.01 4.76
N ASP A 61 -15.09 10.77 4.42
CA ASP A 61 -15.38 9.72 5.39
C ASP A 61 -14.12 9.05 5.92
N MET A 62 -13.07 9.02 5.08
CA MET A 62 -11.77 8.46 5.44
C MET A 62 -10.65 8.96 4.53
N VAL A 63 -9.41 8.87 5.04
CA VAL A 63 -8.18 8.93 4.25
C VAL A 63 -7.70 7.51 4.00
N PHE A 64 -7.37 7.18 2.75
CA PHE A 64 -6.89 5.85 2.37
C PHE A 64 -5.48 5.89 1.79
N THR A 65 -4.66 4.90 2.17
CA THR A 65 -3.32 4.69 1.59
C THR A 65 -3.03 3.23 1.32
N VAL A 66 -2.29 2.97 0.25
CA VAL A 66 -1.54 1.71 0.12
C VAL A 66 -0.27 1.86 0.95
N ASN A 67 0.01 0.92 1.81
CA ASN A 67 1.00 0.99 2.88
C ASN A 67 0.66 2.02 3.98
N TYR A 68 1.30 1.86 5.12
CA TYR A 68 1.09 2.73 6.28
C TYR A 68 2.07 3.92 6.25
N PHE A 69 1.56 5.12 6.53
CA PHE A 69 2.34 6.35 6.67
C PHE A 69 2.07 6.99 8.03
N ALA A 70 3.08 7.03 8.88
CA ALA A 70 2.99 7.58 10.23
C ALA A 70 2.54 9.04 10.23
N LEU A 71 3.09 9.86 9.31
CA LEU A 71 2.74 11.27 9.16
C LEU A 71 1.25 11.44 8.82
N ILE A 72 0.71 10.64 7.90
CA ILE A 72 -0.72 10.71 7.54
C ILE A 72 -1.60 10.28 8.73
N SER A 73 -1.19 9.25 9.47
CA SER A 73 -1.87 8.85 10.71
C SER A 73 -1.92 10.00 11.73
N ASN A 74 -0.80 10.72 11.93
CA ASN A 74 -0.73 11.87 12.83
C ASN A 74 -1.72 12.98 12.41
N VAL A 75 -1.75 13.31 11.11
CA VAL A 75 -2.70 14.32 10.57
C VAL A 75 -4.13 13.84 10.77
N CYS A 76 -4.44 12.59 10.43
CA CYS A 76 -5.79 12.04 10.57
C CYS A 76 -6.24 12.03 12.04
N GLN A 77 -5.36 11.69 12.97
CA GLN A 77 -5.63 11.75 14.41
C GLN A 77 -5.94 13.18 14.88
N LYS A 78 -5.16 14.16 14.42
CA LYS A 78 -5.35 15.58 14.71
C LYS A 78 -6.68 16.10 14.15
N MET A 79 -7.04 15.68 12.94
CA MET A 79 -8.24 16.13 12.25
C MET A 79 -9.51 15.36 12.64
N GLY A 80 -9.38 14.27 13.42
CA GLY A 80 -10.51 13.43 13.83
C GLY A 80 -11.16 12.64 12.69
N ILE A 81 -10.39 12.32 11.64
CA ILE A 81 -10.85 11.53 10.49
C ILE A 81 -10.26 10.11 10.52
N LYS A 82 -10.99 9.13 10.02
CA LYS A 82 -10.52 7.75 9.91
C LYS A 82 -9.35 7.65 8.93
N TYR A 83 -8.31 6.92 9.32
CA TYR A 83 -7.19 6.57 8.47
C TYR A 83 -7.21 5.09 8.17
N VAL A 84 -7.35 4.72 6.91
CA VAL A 84 -7.38 3.35 6.42
C VAL A 84 -6.12 3.08 5.61
N SER A 85 -5.35 2.07 5.98
CA SER A 85 -4.16 1.65 5.24
C SER A 85 -4.20 0.16 4.93
N TRP A 86 -3.78 -0.21 3.70
CA TRP A 86 -3.62 -1.60 3.31
C TRP A 86 -2.20 -1.86 2.83
N SER A 87 -1.39 -2.56 3.66
CA SER A 87 0.01 -2.82 3.34
C SER A 87 0.16 -3.90 2.29
N CYS A 88 1.04 -3.62 1.31
CA CYS A 88 1.48 -4.57 0.29
C CYS A 88 2.99 -4.86 0.37
N ASP A 89 3.70 -4.21 1.27
CA ASP A 89 5.13 -4.42 1.53
C ASP A 89 5.35 -4.97 2.95
N ASN A 90 6.31 -5.88 3.09
CA ASN A 90 6.77 -6.42 4.37
C ASN A 90 8.28 -6.76 4.29
N PRO A 91 9.12 -6.31 5.25
CA PRO A 91 8.78 -5.46 6.40
C PRO A 91 8.50 -3.99 5.99
N LEU A 92 7.53 -3.38 6.66
CA LEU A 92 7.17 -1.98 6.48
C LEU A 92 7.56 -1.20 7.75
N ILE A 93 8.72 -0.54 7.71
CA ILE A 93 9.33 0.11 8.88
C ILE A 93 8.43 1.21 9.47
N SER A 94 7.68 1.92 8.63
CA SER A 94 6.75 2.97 9.09
C SER A 94 5.67 2.48 10.06
N MET A 95 5.37 1.17 10.08
CA MET A 95 4.44 0.58 11.04
C MET A 95 5.00 0.49 12.47
N TYR A 96 6.32 0.59 12.66
CA TYR A 96 6.95 0.57 14.00
C TYR A 96 7.05 1.96 14.64
N HIS A 97 6.31 2.93 14.11
CA HIS A 97 6.18 4.26 14.69
C HIS A 97 5.03 4.30 15.72
N GLU A 98 5.15 5.15 16.76
CA GLU A 98 4.16 5.28 17.85
C GLU A 98 2.73 5.59 17.36
N SER A 99 2.60 6.28 16.21
CA SER A 99 1.30 6.57 15.59
C SER A 99 0.48 5.32 15.26
N ILE A 100 1.09 4.13 15.24
CA ILE A 100 0.40 2.86 14.98
C ILE A 100 -0.76 2.62 15.97
N PHE A 101 -0.65 3.17 17.18
CA PHE A 101 -1.64 3.04 18.25
C PHE A 101 -2.77 4.08 18.17
N HIS A 102 -2.77 4.99 17.20
CA HIS A 102 -3.83 5.99 17.08
C HIS A 102 -5.20 5.33 16.84
N PRO A 103 -6.23 5.73 17.59
CA PRO A 103 -7.59 5.18 17.45
C PRO A 103 -8.27 5.52 16.12
N CYS A 104 -7.75 6.49 15.36
CA CYS A 104 -8.23 6.80 14.02
C CYS A 104 -7.81 5.77 12.97
N ASN A 105 -6.83 4.90 13.29
CA ASN A 105 -6.27 3.92 12.34
C ASN A 105 -7.20 2.73 12.11
N TYR A 106 -7.24 2.27 10.85
CA TYR A 106 -7.81 1.00 10.40
C TYR A 106 -6.77 0.36 9.47
N ILE A 107 -5.94 -0.53 10.03
CA ILE A 107 -4.76 -1.06 9.34
C ILE A 107 -5.04 -2.48 8.86
N PHE A 108 -4.85 -2.71 7.57
CA PHE A 108 -4.95 -4.03 6.96
C PHE A 108 -3.57 -4.47 6.51
N THR A 109 -3.13 -5.65 6.95
CA THR A 109 -1.87 -6.26 6.54
C THR A 109 -2.11 -7.61 5.87
N PHE A 110 -1.37 -7.87 4.79
CA PHE A 110 -1.47 -9.13 4.05
C PHE A 110 -0.65 -10.26 4.70
N ASP A 111 0.29 -9.92 5.57
CA ASP A 111 1.13 -10.88 6.27
C ASP A 111 0.53 -11.24 7.63
N LYS A 112 0.19 -12.52 7.78
CA LYS A 112 -0.44 -13.02 9.01
C LYS A 112 0.52 -12.96 10.22
N THR A 113 1.82 -13.17 10.00
CA THR A 113 2.82 -13.08 11.07
C THR A 113 2.92 -11.66 11.57
N ASN A 114 2.99 -10.70 10.67
CA ASN A 114 3.02 -9.28 10.98
C ASN A 114 1.74 -8.83 11.72
N TYR A 115 0.56 -9.31 11.28
CA TYR A 115 -0.69 -9.09 12.01
C TYR A 115 -0.61 -9.58 13.47
N LEU A 116 -0.13 -10.81 13.70
CA LEU A 116 -0.04 -11.39 15.04
C LEU A 116 0.95 -10.60 15.92
N GLU A 117 2.10 -10.22 15.37
CA GLU A 117 3.12 -9.41 16.05
C GLU A 117 2.54 -8.08 16.54
N PHE A 118 1.89 -7.30 15.67
CA PHE A 118 1.30 -6.02 16.06
C PHE A 118 0.14 -6.17 17.03
N ARG A 119 -0.66 -7.24 16.93
CA ARG A 119 -1.70 -7.56 17.92
C ARG A 119 -1.09 -7.84 19.30
N GLU A 120 0.01 -8.58 19.36
CA GLU A 120 0.74 -8.86 20.61
C GLU A 120 1.36 -7.58 21.20
N MET A 121 1.82 -6.66 20.36
CA MET A 121 2.29 -5.32 20.77
C MET A 121 1.17 -4.42 21.30
N GLY A 122 -0.10 -4.82 21.19
CA GLY A 122 -1.26 -4.07 21.68
C GLY A 122 -1.92 -3.16 20.64
N VAL A 123 -1.62 -3.30 19.34
CA VAL A 123 -2.31 -2.55 18.28
C VAL A 123 -3.72 -3.12 18.12
N GLU A 124 -4.75 -2.33 18.49
CA GLU A 124 -6.14 -2.79 18.47
C GLU A 124 -6.77 -2.72 17.08
N HIS A 125 -6.42 -1.71 16.30
CA HIS A 125 -7.04 -1.39 14.99
C HIS A 125 -6.22 -1.94 13.82
N ILE A 126 -5.85 -3.22 13.88
CA ILE A 126 -5.17 -3.95 12.83
C ILE A 126 -5.90 -5.25 12.49
N TRP A 127 -5.98 -5.58 11.21
CA TRP A 127 -6.65 -6.79 10.69
C TRP A 127 -5.81 -7.46 9.61
N TYR A 128 -5.93 -8.78 9.54
CA TYR A 128 -5.36 -9.57 8.46
C TYR A 128 -6.27 -9.51 7.24
N LEU A 129 -5.75 -9.03 6.12
CA LEU A 129 -6.44 -8.99 4.83
C LEU A 129 -5.45 -9.34 3.71
N PRO A 130 -5.54 -10.54 3.11
CA PRO A 130 -4.67 -10.95 2.01
C PRO A 130 -4.71 -9.97 0.85
N LEU A 131 -3.63 -9.94 0.06
CA LEU A 131 -3.62 -9.20 -1.20
C LEU A 131 -4.64 -9.81 -2.17
N ALA A 132 -5.23 -8.95 -2.98
CA ALA A 132 -6.20 -9.31 -4.00
C ALA A 132 -5.68 -8.95 -5.39
N VAL A 133 -6.32 -9.47 -6.41
CA VAL A 133 -6.06 -9.16 -7.82
C VAL A 133 -7.34 -8.69 -8.50
N ASP A 134 -7.21 -7.68 -9.35
CA ASP A 134 -8.29 -7.29 -10.26
C ASP A 134 -8.34 -8.30 -11.42
N THR A 135 -9.31 -9.23 -11.32
CA THR A 135 -9.49 -10.29 -12.30
C THR A 135 -9.88 -9.74 -13.68
N ASN A 136 -10.70 -8.68 -13.74
CA ASN A 136 -11.11 -8.07 -15.00
C ASN A 136 -9.92 -7.49 -15.75
N ARG A 137 -9.03 -6.78 -15.03
CA ARG A 137 -7.81 -6.24 -15.62
C ARG A 137 -6.87 -7.35 -16.08
N MET A 138 -6.73 -8.42 -15.29
CA MET A 138 -5.88 -9.56 -15.66
C MET A 138 -6.40 -10.27 -16.90
N ASP A 139 -7.71 -10.51 -16.99
CA ASP A 139 -8.33 -11.12 -18.15
C ASP A 139 -8.14 -10.28 -19.41
N MET A 140 -8.26 -8.94 -19.30
CA MET A 140 -7.98 -8.03 -20.43
C MET A 140 -6.50 -8.06 -20.85
N VAL A 141 -5.56 -8.13 -19.92
CA VAL A 141 -4.14 -8.26 -20.23
C VAL A 141 -3.85 -9.56 -20.94
N ILE A 142 -4.42 -10.68 -20.47
CA ILE A 142 -4.27 -11.99 -21.09
C ILE A 142 -4.84 -11.99 -22.51
N ALA A 143 -6.05 -11.47 -22.69
CA ALA A 143 -6.73 -11.44 -24.00
C ALA A 143 -6.02 -10.59 -25.03
N ASN A 144 -5.37 -9.48 -24.61
CA ASN A 144 -4.74 -8.51 -25.51
C ASN A 144 -3.22 -8.68 -25.67
N SER A 145 -2.62 -9.71 -25.05
CA SER A 145 -1.17 -9.96 -25.11
C SER A 145 -0.84 -11.18 -25.99
N PRO A 146 -0.62 -11.00 -27.30
CA PRO A 146 -0.33 -12.13 -28.21
C PRO A 146 0.98 -12.86 -27.81
N GLU A 147 1.87 -12.19 -27.10
CA GLU A 147 3.15 -12.75 -26.66
C GLU A 147 3.06 -13.58 -25.37
N ILE A 148 1.88 -13.68 -24.72
CA ILE A 148 1.75 -14.35 -23.43
C ILE A 148 2.18 -15.82 -23.52
N GLN A 149 1.98 -16.47 -24.67
CA GLN A 149 2.40 -17.85 -24.91
C GLN A 149 3.90 -18.05 -24.78
N LYS A 150 4.70 -17.02 -25.06
CA LYS A 150 6.17 -17.02 -24.91
C LYS A 150 6.62 -17.22 -23.46
N TYR A 151 5.80 -16.77 -22.52
CA TYR A 151 6.10 -16.82 -21.08
C TYR A 151 5.35 -17.93 -20.37
N LYS A 152 4.60 -18.78 -21.12
CA LYS A 152 3.87 -19.89 -20.53
C LYS A 152 4.83 -20.96 -20.04
N GLY A 153 4.69 -21.35 -18.80
CA GLY A 153 5.46 -22.43 -18.15
C GLY A 153 4.64 -23.04 -17.03
N ASP A 154 5.01 -24.24 -16.60
CA ASP A 154 4.34 -24.90 -15.49
C ASP A 154 4.59 -24.19 -14.16
N ILE A 155 5.78 -23.62 -14.00
CA ILE A 155 6.18 -22.80 -12.84
C ILE A 155 6.93 -21.59 -13.36
N ALA A 156 6.56 -20.40 -12.89
CA ALA A 156 7.25 -19.15 -13.21
C ALA A 156 7.55 -18.35 -11.94
N PHE A 157 8.73 -17.75 -11.88
CA PHE A 157 9.12 -16.79 -10.86
C PHE A 157 9.48 -15.47 -11.53
N VAL A 158 8.82 -14.39 -11.08
CA VAL A 158 9.11 -13.02 -11.50
C VAL A 158 9.48 -12.22 -10.27
N GLY A 159 10.72 -11.76 -10.21
CA GLY A 159 11.20 -11.00 -9.05
C GLY A 159 12.64 -10.58 -9.19
N SER A 160 13.17 -9.92 -8.16
CA SER A 160 14.58 -9.59 -8.05
C SER A 160 15.18 -10.23 -6.81
N LEU A 161 16.45 -10.57 -6.87
CA LEU A 161 17.16 -11.14 -5.72
C LEU A 161 17.46 -10.11 -4.62
N TYR A 162 17.19 -8.83 -4.88
CA TYR A 162 17.43 -7.69 -3.97
C TYR A 162 18.89 -7.54 -3.49
N GLU A 163 19.83 -8.26 -4.08
CA GLU A 163 21.26 -8.31 -3.68
C GLU A 163 21.90 -6.92 -3.62
N ARG A 164 21.55 -6.04 -4.56
CA ARG A 164 22.10 -4.67 -4.64
C ARG A 164 21.43 -3.67 -3.69
N LYS A 165 20.30 -4.01 -3.12
CA LYS A 165 19.53 -3.13 -2.22
C LYS A 165 19.66 -3.52 -0.75
N SER A 166 20.24 -4.69 -0.47
CA SER A 166 20.41 -5.18 0.90
C SER A 166 21.84 -4.93 1.37
N LEU A 167 21.99 -4.15 2.44
CA LEU A 167 23.27 -3.98 3.15
C LEU A 167 23.80 -5.31 3.69
N ILE A 168 22.93 -6.26 4.00
CA ILE A 168 23.29 -7.60 4.51
C ILE A 168 24.05 -8.38 3.45
N PHE A 169 23.60 -8.36 2.18
CA PHE A 169 24.28 -9.05 1.09
C PHE A 169 25.56 -8.32 0.63
N GLY A 170 25.62 -6.99 0.77
CA GLY A 170 26.83 -6.22 0.48
C GLY A 170 27.99 -6.51 1.43
N MET A 171 27.72 -7.00 2.63
CA MET A 171 28.74 -7.36 3.62
C MET A 171 29.39 -8.75 3.38
N THR A 172 28.81 -9.60 2.55
CA THR A 172 29.28 -10.99 2.33
C THR A 172 30.14 -11.18 1.09
N GLY A 173 30.47 -10.12 0.34
CA GLY A 173 31.40 -10.19 -0.79
C GLY A 173 30.96 -11.11 -1.95
N SER A 174 29.68 -11.42 -2.08
CA SER A 174 29.18 -12.24 -3.18
C SER A 174 29.20 -11.49 -4.51
N PRO A 175 29.72 -12.12 -5.59
CA PRO A 175 29.77 -11.47 -6.89
C PRO A 175 28.38 -11.34 -7.52
N CYS A 176 28.06 -10.13 -7.75
CA CYS A 176 27.31 -9.51 -8.81
C CYS A 176 26.29 -10.31 -9.66
N GLY A 177 25.06 -9.90 -9.52
CA GLY A 177 24.24 -9.45 -10.65
C GLY A 177 23.79 -10.49 -11.67
N ALA A 178 22.60 -11.04 -11.44
CA ALA A 178 21.76 -11.42 -12.55
C ALA A 178 20.32 -11.07 -12.24
N SER A 179 19.80 -10.03 -12.84
CA SER A 179 18.37 -9.92 -13.12
C SER A 179 18.08 -10.93 -14.22
N GLY A 180 17.53 -12.07 -13.90
CA GLY A 180 17.29 -13.16 -14.84
C GLY A 180 15.88 -13.71 -14.68
N PHE A 181 15.23 -13.95 -15.81
CA PHE A 181 14.09 -14.84 -15.91
C PHE A 181 14.59 -16.27 -15.68
N PHE A 182 14.15 -16.93 -14.63
CA PHE A 182 14.34 -18.36 -14.48
C PHE A 182 13.02 -19.05 -14.85
N SER A 183 13.03 -19.74 -15.98
CA SER A 183 12.02 -20.74 -16.33
C SER A 183 12.60 -22.11 -16.02
N LEU A 184 12.00 -22.83 -15.11
CA LEU A 184 12.23 -24.26 -14.93
C LEU A 184 11.26 -25.00 -15.88
N ARG A 185 11.84 -25.80 -16.78
CA ARG A 185 11.07 -26.73 -17.63
C ARG A 185 10.86 -28.02 -16.90
#